data_dc3838d67d4c62eaadeb75830760ae68
#
_entry.id   dc3838d67d4c62eaadeb75830760ae68
#
_cell.length_a   1.000
_cell.length_b   1.000
_cell.length_c   1.000
_cell.angle_alpha   90.00
_cell.angle_beta   90.00
_cell.angle_gamma   90.00
#
_symmetry.space_group_name_H-M   'P 1'
#
loop_
_entity.id
_entity.type
_entity.pdbx_description
1 polymer ?
#
loop_
_entity_poly.entity_id
_entity_poly.type
_entity_poly.pdbx_seq_one_letter_code
_entity_poly.pdbx_strand_id
1 'polypeptide(L)'
;MGTKRVGLARIEALMENLKREIAWNGTTFKGQKRVVESVTNAAAASRTLLAAESGTLFQVNMATVDNNLTYSLPATSTSAGVFYDFCFTVASDDDADFILQTAEDAADIYGGIITLAANSTVDAFSGISSITVDGSVAQSAEGLHMHVLCDGTNWHVRGHIATAVDTVHLVSAAGTTADD
;
A
#
# COMPACT_ATOMS: atom_id res chain seq x y z
N MET A 1 -18.20 21.34 -47.71
CA MET A 1 -17.58 21.27 -46.36
C MET A 1 -16.27 20.51 -46.48
N GLY A 2 -15.14 21.21 -46.37
CA GLY A 2 -13.82 20.58 -46.45
C GLY A 2 -13.54 19.81 -45.20
N THR A 3 -13.34 18.51 -45.32
CA THR A 3 -12.78 17.69 -44.27
C THR A 3 -11.38 18.21 -43.96
N LYS A 4 -11.19 18.79 -42.76
CA LYS A 4 -9.86 19.15 -42.27
C LYS A 4 -9.05 17.86 -42.14
N ARG A 5 -8.28 17.53 -43.14
CA ARG A 5 -7.24 16.49 -43.03
C ARG A 5 -6.24 17.02 -42.01
N VAL A 6 -6.14 16.32 -40.89
CA VAL A 6 -5.03 16.54 -39.97
C VAL A 6 -3.78 16.19 -40.74
N GLY A 7 -2.99 17.21 -41.10
CA GLY A 7 -1.79 16.99 -41.97
C GLY A 7 -0.82 16.06 -41.25
N LEU A 8 -0.11 15.23 -42.04
CA LEU A 8 0.89 14.28 -41.59
C LEU A 8 1.90 14.94 -40.61
N ALA A 9 2.32 16.18 -40.92
CA ALA A 9 3.20 16.96 -40.05
C ALA A 9 2.65 17.22 -38.63
N ARG A 10 1.32 17.31 -38.49
CA ARG A 10 0.72 17.48 -37.16
C ARG A 10 0.69 16.16 -36.35
N ILE A 11 0.52 15.05 -37.06
CA ILE A 11 0.59 13.73 -36.46
C ILE A 11 2.04 13.44 -36.03
N GLU A 12 3.01 13.75 -36.85
CA GLU A 12 4.44 13.62 -36.57
C GLU A 12 4.84 14.47 -35.36
N ALA A 13 4.40 15.72 -35.29
CA ALA A 13 4.66 16.60 -34.14
C ALA A 13 4.02 16.10 -32.83
N LEU A 14 2.83 15.51 -32.89
CA LEU A 14 2.19 14.88 -31.75
C LEU A 14 2.93 13.62 -31.28
N MET A 15 3.39 12.81 -32.23
CA MET A 15 4.18 11.61 -31.92
C MET A 15 5.57 11.97 -31.34
N GLU A 16 6.21 13.00 -31.85
CA GLU A 16 7.49 13.50 -31.32
C GLU A 16 7.32 14.06 -29.89
N ASN A 17 6.23 14.79 -29.62
CA ASN A 17 5.92 15.26 -28.29
C ASN A 17 5.64 14.08 -27.34
N LEU A 18 4.85 13.10 -27.78
CA LEU A 18 4.57 11.90 -26.99
C LEU A 18 5.84 11.11 -26.70
N LYS A 19 6.73 10.93 -27.68
CA LYS A 19 8.05 10.29 -27.46
C LYS A 19 8.92 11.02 -26.46
N ARG A 20 8.84 12.36 -26.44
CA ARG A 20 9.60 13.17 -25.49
C ARG A 20 9.05 13.10 -24.07
N GLU A 21 7.73 13.02 -23.94
CA GLU A 21 7.06 12.85 -22.64
C GLU A 21 7.20 11.43 -22.12
N ILE A 22 7.15 10.44 -22.99
CA ILE A 22 7.40 9.04 -22.70
C ILE A 22 8.82 8.72 -23.18
N ALA A 23 9.82 9.07 -22.38
CA ALA A 23 11.21 8.72 -22.71
C ALA A 23 11.40 7.20 -22.61
N TRP A 24 11.16 6.51 -23.72
CA TRP A 24 11.39 5.09 -23.88
C TRP A 24 12.88 4.84 -24.15
N ASN A 25 13.53 4.10 -23.29
CA ASN A 25 14.92 3.69 -23.48
C ASN A 25 15.01 2.16 -23.48
N GLY A 26 14.58 1.56 -24.60
CA GLY A 26 14.70 0.11 -24.84
C GLY A 26 13.88 -0.75 -23.88
N THR A 27 14.28 -0.84 -22.62
CA THR A 27 13.68 -1.69 -21.59
C THR A 27 13.12 -0.93 -20.39
N THR A 28 13.30 0.39 -20.33
CA THR A 28 12.87 1.19 -19.18
C THR A 28 12.16 2.47 -19.60
N PHE A 29 11.04 2.77 -18.94
CA PHE A 29 10.43 4.10 -18.99
C PHE A 29 11.24 5.04 -18.10
N LYS A 30 11.90 6.05 -18.70
CA LYS A 30 12.54 7.11 -17.94
C LYS A 30 11.51 8.19 -17.61
N GLY A 31 11.49 8.60 -16.35
CA GLY A 31 10.70 9.74 -15.92
C GLY A 31 9.37 9.41 -15.23
N GLN A 32 8.95 8.15 -15.17
CA GLN A 32 7.87 7.79 -14.28
C GLN A 32 8.38 7.78 -12.84
N LYS A 33 8.05 8.83 -12.12
CA LYS A 33 8.16 8.84 -10.67
C LYS A 33 6.93 8.16 -10.09
N ARG A 34 7.15 7.36 -9.08
CA ARG A 34 6.08 6.81 -8.27
C ARG A 34 5.34 7.96 -7.59
N VAL A 35 4.03 7.88 -7.51
CA VAL A 35 3.27 8.79 -6.65
C VAL A 35 3.60 8.43 -5.21
N VAL A 36 3.96 9.43 -4.42
CA VAL A 36 4.20 9.30 -2.99
C VAL A 36 3.15 10.12 -2.27
N GLU A 37 2.40 9.49 -1.41
CA GLU A 37 1.39 10.12 -0.58
C GLU A 37 1.82 10.04 0.88
N SER A 38 1.91 11.21 1.54
CA SER A 38 2.14 11.26 2.97
C SER A 38 0.83 11.04 3.71
N VAL A 39 0.80 10.00 4.53
CA VAL A 39 -0.32 9.65 5.39
C VAL A 39 -0.03 10.23 6.75
N THR A 40 -0.68 11.34 7.06
CA THR A 40 -0.62 11.98 8.37
C THR A 40 -2.03 12.07 8.93
N ASN A 41 -2.20 11.74 10.18
CA ASN A 41 -3.51 11.71 10.79
C ASN A 41 -3.89 13.07 11.42
N ALA A 42 -3.80 14.13 10.69
CA ALA A 42 -4.35 15.40 11.19
C ALA A 42 -5.88 15.41 11.26
N ALA A 43 -6.55 14.43 10.70
CA ALA A 43 -8.01 14.28 10.74
C ALA A 43 -8.40 12.88 10.24
N ALA A 44 -7.95 11.85 10.94
CA ALA A 44 -8.32 10.44 10.80
C ALA A 44 -9.31 10.12 9.67
N ALA A 45 -8.90 10.31 8.47
CA ALA A 45 -9.76 10.01 7.35
C ALA A 45 -9.52 8.55 6.96
N SER A 46 -10.23 7.64 7.64
CA SER A 46 -10.46 6.32 7.06
C SER A 46 -10.91 6.50 5.62
N ARG A 47 -10.26 5.85 4.67
CA ARG A 47 -10.60 5.98 3.26
C ARG A 47 -10.55 4.66 2.53
N THR A 48 -11.30 4.58 1.45
CA THR A 48 -11.17 3.49 0.49
C THR A 48 -10.15 3.87 -0.57
N LEU A 49 -9.16 3.00 -0.80
CA LEU A 49 -8.20 3.13 -1.87
C LEU A 49 -8.88 2.87 -3.23
N LEU A 50 -8.43 3.56 -4.26
CA LEU A 50 -8.96 3.39 -5.60
C LEU A 50 -7.99 2.56 -6.45
N ALA A 51 -8.52 1.71 -7.33
CA ALA A 51 -7.69 0.97 -8.29
C ALA A 51 -6.84 1.91 -9.18
N ALA A 52 -7.32 3.12 -9.43
CA ALA A 52 -6.57 4.15 -10.16
C ALA A 52 -5.33 4.68 -9.42
N GLU A 53 -5.22 4.44 -8.12
CA GLU A 53 -4.06 4.79 -7.29
C GLU A 53 -3.00 3.68 -7.26
N SER A 54 -3.16 2.64 -8.09
CA SER A 54 -2.18 1.55 -8.21
C SER A 54 -0.77 2.09 -8.44
N GLY A 55 0.19 1.52 -7.72
CA GLY A 55 1.59 1.95 -7.76
C GLY A 55 1.95 3.07 -6.79
N THR A 56 1.01 3.60 -6.04
CA THR A 56 1.28 4.62 -5.01
C THR A 56 2.09 4.05 -3.85
N LEU A 57 3.06 4.84 -3.38
CA LEU A 57 3.76 4.61 -2.12
C LEU A 57 3.13 5.49 -1.04
N PHE A 58 2.54 4.88 -0.05
CA PHE A 58 2.00 5.54 1.13
C PHE A 58 3.09 5.62 2.21
N GLN A 59 3.50 6.84 2.57
CA GLN A 59 4.39 7.08 3.69
C GLN A 59 3.56 7.35 4.94
N VAL A 60 3.48 6.36 5.82
CA VAL A 60 2.67 6.42 7.04
C VAL A 60 3.52 6.98 8.18
N ASN A 61 3.06 8.08 8.75
CA ASN A 61 3.63 8.68 9.95
C ASN A 61 2.70 8.38 11.14
N MET A 62 3.09 7.44 11.99
CA MET A 62 2.29 7.01 13.14
C MET A 62 2.29 8.02 14.29
N ALA A 63 3.29 8.90 14.40
CA ALA A 63 3.39 9.89 15.49
C ALA A 63 2.30 10.98 15.46
N THR A 64 1.49 11.02 14.43
CA THR A 64 0.40 12.00 14.31
C THR A 64 -0.98 11.34 14.33
N VAL A 65 -1.04 10.07 14.72
CA VAL A 65 -2.26 9.26 14.66
C VAL A 65 -2.92 9.28 16.03
N ASP A 66 -3.83 10.24 16.25
CA ASP A 66 -4.62 10.36 17.49
C ASP A 66 -5.83 9.41 17.53
N ASN A 67 -6.17 8.76 16.42
CA ASN A 67 -7.27 7.81 16.27
C ASN A 67 -6.92 6.76 15.23
N ASN A 68 -7.52 5.58 15.33
CA ASN A 68 -7.30 4.51 14.37
C ASN A 68 -7.53 4.96 12.93
N LEU A 69 -6.54 4.69 12.08
CA LEU A 69 -6.53 5.06 10.69
C LEU A 69 -6.82 3.84 9.81
N THR A 70 -7.97 3.79 9.20
CA THR A 70 -8.39 2.64 8.38
C THR A 70 -8.31 2.94 6.89
N TYR A 71 -7.56 2.12 6.17
CA TYR A 71 -7.50 2.10 4.71
C TYR A 71 -8.18 0.84 4.19
N SER A 72 -9.26 1.00 3.43
CA SER A 72 -9.97 -0.11 2.82
C SER A 72 -9.46 -0.35 1.39
N LEU A 73 -9.05 -1.57 1.11
CA LEU A 73 -8.67 -2.02 -0.23
C LEU A 73 -9.90 -2.06 -1.14
N PRO A 74 -9.78 -1.76 -2.43
CA PRO A 74 -10.91 -1.90 -3.35
C PRO A 74 -11.29 -3.38 -3.54
N ALA A 75 -12.49 -3.63 -4.07
CA ALA A 75 -12.96 -4.99 -4.32
C ALA A 75 -12.00 -5.76 -5.25
N THR A 76 -11.68 -7.01 -4.91
CA THR A 76 -10.74 -7.86 -5.65
C THR A 76 -11.15 -8.04 -7.10
N SER A 77 -12.46 -8.24 -7.36
CA SER A 77 -13.03 -8.47 -8.69
C SER A 77 -12.78 -7.36 -9.71
N THR A 78 -12.47 -6.14 -9.24
CA THR A 78 -12.17 -4.97 -10.09
C THR A 78 -10.71 -4.52 -10.00
N SER A 79 -9.87 -5.27 -9.29
CA SER A 79 -8.53 -4.83 -8.88
C SER A 79 -7.40 -5.76 -9.32
N ALA A 80 -7.64 -6.66 -10.28
CA ALA A 80 -6.59 -7.55 -10.78
C ALA A 80 -5.35 -6.76 -11.26
N GLY A 81 -4.18 -7.04 -10.69
CA GLY A 81 -2.92 -6.36 -10.99
C GLY A 81 -2.72 -5.02 -10.26
N VAL A 82 -3.69 -4.56 -9.49
CA VAL A 82 -3.55 -3.38 -8.63
C VAL A 82 -2.59 -3.68 -7.49
N PHE A 83 -1.72 -2.74 -7.18
CA PHE A 83 -0.77 -2.87 -6.07
C PHE A 83 -0.54 -1.55 -5.36
N TYR A 84 -0.21 -1.63 -4.08
CA TYR A 84 0.15 -0.51 -3.22
C TYR A 84 1.37 -0.87 -2.38
N ASP A 85 2.14 0.14 -1.99
CA ASP A 85 3.21 -0.01 -1.02
C ASP A 85 3.00 0.95 0.15
N PHE A 86 3.26 0.45 1.35
CA PHE A 86 3.21 1.22 2.58
C PHE A 86 4.59 1.22 3.21
N CYS A 87 5.05 2.38 3.63
CA CYS A 87 6.31 2.56 4.34
C CYS A 87 6.04 3.38 5.60
N PHE A 88 6.29 2.80 6.75
CA PHE A 88 6.11 3.45 8.04
C PHE A 88 7.40 4.20 8.39
N THR A 89 7.30 5.53 8.44
CA THR A 89 8.48 6.41 8.53
C THR A 89 8.75 6.95 9.91
N VAL A 90 7.76 6.87 10.80
CA VAL A 90 7.88 7.36 12.19
C VAL A 90 7.15 6.38 13.10
N ALA A 91 7.75 6.11 14.26
CA ALA A 91 7.12 5.33 15.33
C ALA A 91 5.85 6.02 15.83
N SER A 92 4.95 5.26 16.40
CA SER A 92 3.80 5.82 17.10
C SER A 92 4.23 6.47 18.41
N ASP A 93 3.54 7.52 18.80
CA ASP A 93 3.65 8.17 20.11
C ASP A 93 2.32 8.13 20.87
N ASP A 94 1.31 7.49 20.33
CA ASP A 94 -0.03 7.29 20.88
C ASP A 94 -0.52 5.86 20.60
N ASP A 95 -1.61 5.43 21.23
CA ASP A 95 -2.17 4.08 21.11
C ASP A 95 -3.08 3.87 19.87
N ALA A 96 -2.93 4.70 18.84
CA ALA A 96 -3.76 4.63 17.64
C ALA A 96 -3.16 3.70 16.57
N ASP A 97 -3.98 2.85 15.99
CA ASP A 97 -3.60 1.82 15.03
C ASP A 97 -3.72 2.28 13.58
N PHE A 98 -2.86 1.73 12.73
CA PHE A 98 -3.10 1.71 11.29
C PHE A 98 -3.74 0.38 10.89
N ILE A 99 -4.90 0.44 10.24
CA ILE A 99 -5.68 -0.73 9.84
C ILE A 99 -5.79 -0.76 8.31
N LEU A 100 -5.31 -1.83 7.72
CA LEU A 100 -5.54 -2.15 6.30
C LEU A 100 -6.57 -3.27 6.22
N GLN A 101 -7.73 -3.00 5.62
CA GLN A 101 -8.82 -3.97 5.53
C GLN A 101 -9.29 -4.18 4.10
N THR A 102 -9.93 -5.32 3.85
CA THR A 102 -10.63 -5.57 2.58
C THR A 102 -11.95 -4.80 2.51
N ALA A 103 -12.46 -4.59 1.31
CA ALA A 103 -13.83 -4.17 1.15
C ALA A 103 -14.77 -5.27 1.71
N GLU A 104 -15.82 -4.86 2.42
CA GLU A 104 -16.87 -5.76 2.92
C GLU A 104 -16.41 -6.85 3.90
N ASP A 105 -15.29 -6.65 4.62
CA ASP A 105 -14.73 -7.63 5.56
C ASP A 105 -14.51 -9.03 4.96
N ALA A 106 -14.24 -9.10 3.67
CA ALA A 106 -13.95 -10.35 2.99
C ALA A 106 -12.61 -10.93 3.44
N ALA A 107 -12.56 -12.23 3.71
CA ALA A 107 -11.36 -12.94 4.16
C ALA A 107 -10.40 -13.22 2.99
N ASP A 108 -9.98 -12.16 2.29
CA ASP A 108 -9.27 -12.24 1.01
C ASP A 108 -7.78 -11.84 1.11
N ILE A 109 -7.25 -11.58 2.32
CA ILE A 109 -5.84 -11.24 2.51
C ILE A 109 -5.03 -12.50 2.83
N TYR A 110 -3.96 -12.71 2.07
CA TYR A 110 -3.00 -13.81 2.21
C TYR A 110 -1.57 -13.27 2.20
N GLY A 111 -0.66 -13.94 2.89
CA GLY A 111 0.75 -13.57 2.84
C GLY A 111 1.45 -13.57 4.18
N GLY A 112 2.32 -12.61 4.42
CA GLY A 112 3.01 -12.50 5.70
C GLY A 112 4.00 -11.34 5.76
N ILE A 113 4.37 -11.01 6.98
CA ILE A 113 5.39 -10.01 7.30
C ILE A 113 6.50 -10.68 8.10
N ILE A 114 7.73 -10.36 7.75
CA ILE A 114 8.93 -10.89 8.39
C ILE A 114 9.48 -9.83 9.34
N THR A 115 9.59 -10.16 10.60
CA THR A 115 10.32 -9.36 11.58
C THR A 115 11.77 -9.80 11.62
N LEU A 116 12.71 -8.89 11.32
CA LEU A 116 14.14 -9.14 11.27
C LEU A 116 14.82 -8.80 12.61
N ALA A 117 14.16 -9.06 13.72
CA ALA A 117 14.74 -8.94 15.06
C ALA A 117 15.70 -10.10 15.39
N ALA A 118 16.31 -10.07 16.57
CA ALA A 118 17.21 -11.11 17.02
C ALA A 118 16.58 -12.53 17.03
N ASN A 119 15.24 -12.60 17.11
CA ASN A 119 14.45 -13.81 16.98
C ASN A 119 13.49 -13.65 15.81
N SER A 120 14.03 -13.67 14.58
CA SER A 120 13.22 -13.48 13.37
C SER A 120 11.94 -14.31 13.40
N THR A 121 10.79 -13.63 13.41
CA THR A 121 9.46 -14.24 13.33
C THR A 121 8.83 -13.98 11.98
N VAL A 122 7.91 -14.82 11.58
CA VAL A 122 7.10 -14.66 10.38
C VAL A 122 5.64 -14.69 10.80
N ASP A 123 4.98 -13.57 10.66
CA ASP A 123 3.53 -13.49 10.83
C ASP A 123 2.87 -13.83 9.51
N ALA A 124 2.40 -15.06 9.38
CA ALA A 124 1.74 -15.57 8.19
C ALA A 124 0.22 -15.46 8.34
N PHE A 125 -0.43 -14.97 7.29
CA PHE A 125 -1.90 -14.89 7.25
C PHE A 125 -2.46 -15.71 6.08
N SER A 126 -3.64 -16.26 6.31
CA SER A 126 -4.35 -17.04 5.30
C SER A 126 -5.84 -16.78 5.42
N GLY A 127 -6.36 -15.96 4.51
CA GLY A 127 -7.79 -15.61 4.49
C GLY A 127 -8.22 -14.76 5.68
N ILE A 128 -7.57 -13.61 5.86
CA ILE A 128 -7.94 -12.61 6.86
C ILE A 128 -8.62 -11.41 6.20
N SER A 129 -9.43 -10.67 6.93
CA SER A 129 -10.12 -9.48 6.40
C SER A 129 -9.37 -8.17 6.69
N SER A 130 -8.48 -8.15 7.68
CA SER A 130 -7.70 -6.94 8.00
C SER A 130 -6.33 -7.26 8.59
N ILE A 131 -5.43 -6.32 8.43
CA ILE A 131 -4.11 -6.26 9.07
C ILE A 131 -4.11 -5.00 9.93
N THR A 132 -3.87 -5.15 11.22
CA THR A 132 -3.71 -4.02 12.13
C THR A 132 -2.23 -3.88 12.49
N VAL A 133 -1.67 -2.71 12.25
CA VAL A 133 -0.35 -2.32 12.75
C VAL A 133 -0.59 -1.55 14.02
N ASP A 134 -0.22 -2.18 15.13
CA ASP A 134 -0.42 -1.64 16.48
C ASP A 134 0.38 -0.34 16.66
N GLY A 135 -0.31 0.69 17.11
CA GLY A 135 0.25 2.01 17.39
C GLY A 135 0.75 2.20 18.80
N SER A 136 0.75 1.16 19.66
CA SER A 136 1.19 1.32 21.05
C SER A 136 2.63 1.81 21.15
N VAL A 137 2.88 2.69 22.10
CA VAL A 137 4.20 3.34 22.30
C VAL A 137 5.32 2.32 22.59
N ALA A 138 4.97 1.15 23.08
CA ALA A 138 5.91 0.06 23.35
C ALA A 138 6.36 -0.66 22.07
N GLN A 139 5.69 -0.41 20.95
CA GLN A 139 5.87 -1.13 19.69
C GLN A 139 6.08 -0.13 18.56
N SER A 140 7.18 -0.23 17.89
CA SER A 140 7.51 0.69 16.80
C SER A 140 7.29 0.03 15.46
N ALA A 141 6.35 0.58 14.68
CA ALA A 141 6.20 0.21 13.27
C ALA A 141 7.20 0.92 12.35
N GLU A 142 8.09 1.76 12.87
CA GLU A 142 9.07 2.48 12.07
C GLU A 142 9.96 1.51 11.30
N GLY A 143 10.06 1.74 9.99
CA GLY A 143 10.80 0.88 9.08
C GLY A 143 10.01 -0.34 8.58
N LEU A 144 8.73 -0.50 8.96
CA LEU A 144 7.85 -1.48 8.33
C LEU A 144 7.62 -1.10 6.88
N HIS A 145 7.83 -2.06 6.01
CA HIS A 145 7.52 -1.95 4.59
C HIS A 145 6.59 -3.07 4.17
N MET A 146 5.43 -2.73 3.63
CA MET A 146 4.45 -3.69 3.11
C MET A 146 4.18 -3.44 1.63
N HIS A 147 4.16 -4.51 0.86
CA HIS A 147 3.70 -4.54 -0.52
C HIS A 147 2.43 -5.36 -0.60
N VAL A 148 1.41 -4.79 -1.21
CA VAL A 148 0.06 -5.35 -1.32
C VAL A 148 -0.31 -5.45 -2.79
N LEU A 149 -0.63 -6.64 -3.28
CA LEU A 149 -0.94 -6.92 -4.69
C LEU A 149 -2.24 -7.72 -4.80
N CYS A 150 -3.12 -7.32 -5.69
CA CYS A 150 -4.34 -8.08 -6.02
C CYS A 150 -4.13 -8.98 -7.24
N ASP A 151 -4.51 -10.26 -7.14
CA ASP A 151 -4.51 -11.20 -8.28
C ASP A 151 -5.87 -11.28 -9.02
N GLY A 152 -6.87 -10.51 -8.55
CA GLY A 152 -8.24 -10.52 -9.05
C GLY A 152 -9.20 -11.38 -8.22
N THR A 153 -8.67 -12.14 -7.26
CA THR A 153 -9.44 -12.96 -6.33
C THR A 153 -9.05 -12.63 -4.88
N ASN A 154 -7.74 -12.46 -4.65
CA ASN A 154 -7.19 -12.24 -3.32
C ASN A 154 -6.20 -11.08 -3.32
N TRP A 155 -5.97 -10.52 -2.13
CA TRP A 155 -4.90 -9.59 -1.84
C TRP A 155 -3.71 -10.34 -1.24
N HIS A 156 -2.56 -10.22 -1.88
CA HIS A 156 -1.31 -10.82 -1.43
C HIS A 156 -0.45 -9.76 -0.76
N VAL A 157 -0.14 -9.97 0.50
CA VAL A 157 0.68 -9.05 1.30
C VAL A 157 2.02 -9.71 1.61
N ARG A 158 3.07 -8.96 1.40
CA ARG A 158 4.41 -9.28 1.85
C ARG A 158 5.05 -8.05 2.46
N GLY A 159 5.75 -8.23 3.55
CA GLY A 159 6.41 -7.12 4.21
C GLY A 159 7.58 -7.57 5.03
N HIS A 160 8.32 -6.59 5.51
CA HIS A 160 9.39 -6.80 6.46
C HIS A 160 9.53 -5.58 7.36
N ILE A 161 10.00 -5.81 8.55
CA ILE A 161 10.42 -4.78 9.49
C ILE A 161 11.77 -5.15 10.08
N ALA A 162 12.67 -4.18 10.17
CA ALA A 162 13.94 -4.31 10.86
C ALA A 162 13.86 -3.53 12.17
N THR A 163 13.35 -4.15 13.22
CA THR A 163 13.32 -3.54 14.55
C THR A 163 14.04 -4.42 15.56
N ALA A 164 14.64 -3.76 16.55
CA ALA A 164 15.22 -4.48 17.70
C ALA A 164 14.18 -4.85 18.75
N VAL A 165 12.94 -4.43 18.58
CA VAL A 165 11.82 -4.65 19.49
C VAL A 165 10.89 -5.69 18.90
N ASP A 166 10.44 -6.63 19.68
CA ASP A 166 9.85 -7.91 19.30
C ASP A 166 8.37 -7.85 18.92
N THR A 167 7.86 -6.71 18.40
CA THR A 167 6.41 -6.60 18.29
C THR A 167 5.94 -5.61 17.22
N VAL A 168 5.69 -6.12 16.03
CA VAL A 168 4.56 -5.63 15.25
C VAL A 168 3.40 -6.58 15.56
N HIS A 169 2.46 -6.17 16.39
CA HIS A 169 1.24 -6.92 16.58
C HIS A 169 0.40 -6.78 15.30
N LEU A 170 0.34 -7.85 14.56
CA LEU A 170 -0.55 -7.98 13.42
C LEU A 170 -1.78 -8.75 13.89
N VAL A 171 -2.84 -8.04 14.18
CA VAL A 171 -4.12 -8.66 14.56
C VAL A 171 -4.94 -8.90 13.29
N SER A 172 -5.33 -10.14 13.06
CA SER A 172 -6.29 -10.48 12.01
C SER A 172 -7.72 -10.46 12.55
N ALA A 173 -8.63 -9.78 11.87
CA ALA A 173 -10.03 -9.66 12.29
C ALA A 173 -10.92 -10.84 11.84
N ALA A 174 -10.40 -12.03 11.72
CA ALA A 174 -11.20 -13.24 11.53
C ALA A 174 -10.90 -14.27 12.64
N GLY A 175 -11.09 -13.87 13.88
CA GLY A 175 -11.37 -14.80 14.97
C GLY A 175 -10.28 -15.78 15.40
N THR A 176 -9.01 -15.56 15.04
CA THR A 176 -7.89 -16.24 15.67
C THR A 176 -6.79 -15.23 15.97
N THR A 177 -6.72 -14.82 17.20
CA THR A 177 -5.51 -14.25 17.76
C THR A 177 -4.41 -15.28 17.59
N ALA A 178 -3.46 -15.03 16.73
CA ALA A 178 -2.18 -15.71 16.75
C ALA A 178 -1.30 -15.00 17.77
N ASP A 179 -1.75 -15.01 19.00
CA ASP A 179 -0.97 -14.68 20.16
C ASP A 179 -0.79 -15.96 20.97
N ASP A 180 0.39 -16.54 20.86
CA ASP A 180 1.03 -17.33 21.93
C ASP A 180 2.54 -17.33 21.71
#